data_0d3f0b050d6fce24b2f5c4692a1404e2
#
_entry.id   0d3f0b050d6fce24b2f5c4692a1404e2
#
_cell.length_a   1.000
_cell.length_b   1.000
_cell.length_c   1.000
_cell.angle_alpha   90.00
_cell.angle_beta   90.00
_cell.angle_gamma   90.00
#
_symmetry.space_group_name_H-M   'P 1'
#
loop_
_entity.id
_entity.type
_entity.pdbx_description
1 polymer ?
#
loop_
_entity_poly.entity_id
_entity_poly.type
_entity_poly.pdbx_seq_one_letter_code
_entity_poly.pdbx_strand_id
1 'polypeptide(L)'
;SGSNCFHFEKFQGWNGIAFEPSKIQFEKLEKNRKCKLVNKPINEKQKEVDFFEVEEGLTQMSGIYDDNFISEQLIKNDKNSKFKKIKLLTTTFEENISHETEIDYISIDIEGVELNVLHSIDFNKYLIKVISVENNSPDKNDFKLFFNEKNFNFFDRVGQDEIFYNNKYFNF
;
A
#
# COMPACT_ATOMS: atom_id res chain seq x y z
N SER A 1 -0.27 -15.07 -6.04
CA SER A 1 0.40 -13.96 -5.36
C SER A 1 -0.34 -12.68 -5.66
N GLY A 2 -0.86 -12.01 -4.63
CA GLY A 2 -1.70 -10.82 -4.76
C GLY A 2 -0.93 -9.52 -4.97
N SER A 3 0.26 -9.49 -5.54
CA SER A 3 1.00 -8.24 -5.74
C SER A 3 0.76 -7.65 -7.12
N ASN A 4 0.13 -6.49 -7.20
CA ASN A 4 -0.13 -5.75 -8.43
C ASN A 4 1.17 -5.41 -9.21
N CYS A 5 2.29 -5.20 -8.49
CA CYS A 5 3.58 -4.82 -9.10
C CYS A 5 4.45 -6.00 -9.53
N PHE A 6 4.12 -7.24 -9.13
CA PHE A 6 4.97 -8.41 -9.41
C PHE A 6 5.14 -8.68 -10.91
N HIS A 7 4.09 -8.52 -11.70
CA HIS A 7 4.13 -8.71 -13.14
C HIS A 7 5.09 -7.72 -13.81
N PHE A 8 5.02 -6.46 -13.45
CA PHE A 8 5.87 -5.41 -14.00
C PHE A 8 7.35 -5.67 -13.72
N GLU A 9 7.69 -6.04 -12.50
CA GLU A 9 9.07 -6.39 -12.15
C GLU A 9 9.55 -7.63 -12.89
N LYS A 10 8.79 -8.73 -12.85
CA LYS A 10 9.24 -10.02 -13.35
C LYS A 10 9.29 -10.10 -14.87
N PHE A 11 8.35 -9.49 -15.58
CA PHE A 11 8.16 -9.67 -17.02
C PHE A 11 8.42 -8.41 -17.84
N GLN A 12 8.39 -7.25 -17.21
CA GLN A 12 8.59 -5.96 -17.88
C GLN A 12 9.92 -5.29 -17.50
N GLY A 13 10.68 -5.88 -16.57
CA GLY A 13 11.98 -5.36 -16.14
C GLY A 13 11.92 -4.09 -15.30
N TRP A 14 10.76 -3.80 -14.68
CA TRP A 14 10.61 -2.62 -13.83
C TRP A 14 11.40 -2.77 -12.53
N ASN A 15 11.94 -1.65 -12.04
CA ASN A 15 12.50 -1.53 -10.71
C ASN A 15 11.50 -0.88 -9.76
N GLY A 16 11.70 -1.07 -8.46
CA GLY A 16 10.82 -0.44 -7.49
C GLY A 16 11.21 -0.70 -6.05
N ILE A 17 10.27 -0.35 -5.16
CA ILE A 17 10.38 -0.58 -3.72
C ILE A 17 9.09 -1.27 -3.29
N ALA A 18 9.22 -2.32 -2.47
CA ALA A 18 8.06 -2.97 -1.86
C ALA A 18 8.19 -2.93 -0.34
N PHE A 19 7.09 -2.57 0.31
CA PHE A 19 6.96 -2.54 1.77
C PHE A 19 6.16 -3.75 2.22
N GLU A 20 6.70 -4.52 3.17
CA GLU A 20 6.01 -5.67 3.75
C GLU A 20 6.38 -5.78 5.24
N PRO A 21 5.47 -5.41 6.14
CA PRO A 21 5.75 -5.42 7.58
C PRO A 21 5.77 -6.82 8.20
N SER A 22 4.98 -7.77 7.69
CA SER A 22 4.97 -9.13 8.22
C SER A 22 6.28 -9.83 7.88
N LYS A 23 7.00 -10.29 8.90
CA LYS A 23 8.26 -11.00 8.71
C LYS A 23 8.10 -12.26 7.85
N ILE A 24 7.01 -13.00 8.05
CA ILE A 24 6.74 -14.23 7.31
C ILE A 24 6.51 -13.97 5.82
N GLN A 25 5.77 -12.90 5.49
CA GLN A 25 5.53 -12.51 4.11
C GLN A 25 6.78 -11.89 3.49
N PHE A 26 7.54 -11.11 4.26
CA PHE A 26 8.80 -10.52 3.84
C PHE A 26 9.82 -11.57 3.40
N GLU A 27 10.00 -12.65 4.18
CA GLU A 27 10.87 -13.76 3.81
C GLU A 27 10.45 -14.47 2.51
N LYS A 28 9.15 -14.45 2.17
CA LYS A 28 8.65 -14.94 0.88
C LYS A 28 8.96 -13.95 -0.25
N LEU A 29 8.85 -12.64 0.03
CA LEU A 29 9.20 -11.61 -0.94
C LEU A 29 10.67 -11.66 -1.31
N GLU A 30 11.58 -11.78 -0.35
CA GLU A 30 13.04 -11.88 -0.57
C GLU A 30 13.41 -12.99 -1.56
N LYS A 31 12.66 -14.11 -1.54
CA LYS A 31 12.88 -15.23 -2.47
C LYS A 31 12.37 -14.98 -3.88
N ASN A 32 11.43 -14.06 -4.07
CA ASN A 32 10.67 -13.90 -5.29
C ASN A 32 10.85 -12.55 -5.99
N ARG A 33 11.37 -11.53 -5.28
CA ARG A 33 11.49 -10.15 -5.77
C ARG A 33 12.96 -9.74 -5.84
N LYS A 34 13.27 -8.83 -6.75
CA LYS A 34 14.60 -8.25 -6.93
C LYS A 34 14.65 -6.74 -6.61
N CYS A 35 13.48 -6.11 -6.50
CA CYS A 35 13.37 -4.72 -6.13
C CYS A 35 13.87 -4.48 -4.70
N LYS A 36 14.04 -3.22 -4.31
CA LYS A 36 14.33 -2.86 -2.91
C LYS A 36 13.18 -3.30 -2.01
N LEU A 37 13.49 -4.02 -0.94
CA LEU A 37 12.51 -4.48 0.04
C LEU A 37 12.67 -3.75 1.37
N VAL A 38 11.56 -3.37 1.98
CA VAL A 38 11.51 -2.67 3.26
C VAL A 38 10.61 -3.43 4.22
N ASN A 39 11.19 -4.04 5.25
CA ASN A 39 10.44 -4.79 6.27
C ASN A 39 9.93 -3.86 7.38
N LYS A 40 9.09 -2.90 7.00
CA LYS A 40 8.42 -1.97 7.93
C LYS A 40 7.05 -1.61 7.37
N PRO A 41 6.07 -1.35 8.24
CA PRO A 41 4.84 -0.74 7.81
C PRO A 41 5.08 0.70 7.38
N ILE A 42 4.47 1.12 6.27
CA ILE A 42 4.49 2.51 5.83
C ILE A 42 3.37 3.30 6.51
N ASN A 43 3.63 4.56 6.89
CA ASN A 43 2.63 5.46 7.47
C ASN A 43 3.02 6.92 7.18
N GLU A 44 2.16 7.86 7.59
CA GLU A 44 2.38 9.32 7.47
C GLU A 44 3.65 9.83 8.15
N LYS A 45 4.05 9.19 9.24
CA LYS A 45 5.25 9.53 10.03
C LYS A 45 5.84 8.30 10.70
N GLN A 46 7.10 8.40 11.07
CA GLN A 46 7.76 7.37 11.87
C GLN A 46 7.19 7.35 13.29
N LYS A 47 6.60 6.25 13.69
CA LYS A 47 6.03 6.01 15.03
C LYS A 47 5.96 4.52 15.33
N GLU A 48 5.94 4.17 16.61
CA GLU A 48 5.60 2.81 17.03
C GLU A 48 4.09 2.59 16.88
N VAL A 49 3.70 1.47 16.29
CA VAL A 49 2.31 1.08 16.07
C VAL A 49 2.09 -0.34 16.53
N ASP A 50 0.85 -0.64 16.94
CA ASP A 50 0.39 -2.01 17.06
C ASP A 50 0.12 -2.56 15.66
N PHE A 51 0.66 -3.73 15.35
CA PHE A 51 0.48 -4.42 14.09
C PHE A 51 -0.19 -5.77 14.33
N PHE A 52 -1.25 -6.03 13.61
CA PHE A 52 -1.97 -7.29 13.65
C PHE A 52 -1.35 -8.23 12.61
N GLU A 53 -0.48 -9.14 13.06
CA GLU A 53 0.19 -10.08 12.18
C GLU A 53 -0.57 -11.38 12.12
N VAL A 54 -1.05 -11.75 10.93
CA VAL A 54 -1.72 -13.02 10.65
C VAL A 54 -0.70 -13.99 10.10
N GLU A 55 -0.40 -15.03 10.87
CA GLU A 55 0.67 -15.99 10.57
C GLU A 55 0.18 -17.15 9.69
N GLU A 56 -1.09 -17.54 9.84
CA GLU A 56 -1.74 -18.60 9.05
C GLU A 56 -3.15 -18.14 8.64
N GLY A 57 -3.73 -18.75 7.63
CA GLY A 57 -5.08 -18.44 7.14
C GLY A 57 -5.08 -17.16 6.28
N LEU A 58 -5.79 -16.16 6.74
CA LEU A 58 -5.99 -14.88 6.02
C LEU A 58 -4.77 -13.94 6.13
N THR A 59 -3.58 -14.44 5.80
CA THR A 59 -2.30 -13.73 6.00
C THR A 59 -2.19 -12.40 5.28
N GLN A 60 -2.94 -12.20 4.18
CA GLN A 60 -3.01 -10.93 3.44
C GLN A 60 -3.71 -9.80 4.22
N MET A 61 -4.49 -10.14 5.24
CA MET A 61 -5.22 -9.17 6.08
C MET A 61 -4.41 -8.67 7.27
N SER A 62 -3.09 -8.85 7.26
CA SER A 62 -2.22 -8.25 8.28
C SER A 62 -2.12 -6.74 8.08
N GLY A 63 -2.28 -5.94 9.14
CA GLY A 63 -2.29 -4.49 9.02
C GLY A 63 -1.96 -3.75 10.31
N ILE A 64 -1.84 -2.43 10.23
CA ILE A 64 -1.73 -1.57 11.40
C ILE A 64 -3.04 -1.63 12.17
N TYR A 65 -2.94 -1.98 13.46
CA TYR A 65 -4.10 -2.11 14.33
C TYR A 65 -4.47 -0.77 14.95
N ASP A 66 -5.49 -0.16 14.41
CA ASP A 66 -6.12 1.05 14.92
C ASP A 66 -7.65 0.98 14.78
N ASP A 67 -8.35 2.09 15.02
CA ASP A 67 -9.82 2.16 14.94
C ASP A 67 -10.36 1.95 13.52
N ASN A 68 -9.52 2.01 12.50
CA ASN A 68 -9.86 1.81 11.09
C ASN A 68 -9.58 0.37 10.60
N PHE A 69 -8.96 -0.48 11.45
CA PHE A 69 -8.62 -1.84 11.08
C PHE A 69 -9.88 -2.72 11.02
N ILE A 70 -10.45 -2.80 9.83
CA ILE A 70 -11.74 -3.48 9.60
C ILE A 70 -11.63 -5.01 9.54
N SER A 71 -10.45 -5.54 9.25
CA SER A 71 -10.22 -6.98 9.03
C SER A 71 -10.22 -7.82 10.31
N GLU A 72 -10.18 -7.20 11.51
CA GLU A 72 -10.08 -7.91 12.80
C GLU A 72 -11.18 -8.97 12.99
N GLN A 73 -12.43 -8.63 12.70
CA GLN A 73 -13.56 -9.54 12.89
C GLN A 73 -13.49 -10.74 11.94
N LEU A 74 -13.08 -10.51 10.70
CA LEU A 74 -12.94 -11.58 9.70
C LEU A 74 -11.83 -12.55 10.12
N ILE A 75 -10.68 -12.03 10.56
CA ILE A 75 -9.55 -12.84 11.02
C ILE A 75 -9.91 -13.65 12.25
N LYS A 76 -10.58 -13.03 13.25
CA LYS A 76 -10.99 -13.71 14.48
C LYS A 76 -12.04 -14.80 14.26
N ASN A 77 -12.87 -14.65 13.23
CA ASN A 77 -13.92 -15.62 12.90
C ASN A 77 -13.42 -16.76 11.98
N ASP A 78 -12.28 -16.58 11.31
CA ASP A 78 -11.69 -17.63 10.51
C ASP A 78 -10.95 -18.66 11.38
N LYS A 79 -11.44 -19.90 11.37
CA LYS A 79 -10.89 -21.01 12.19
C LYS A 79 -9.46 -21.42 11.79
N ASN A 80 -9.02 -21.05 10.60
CA ASN A 80 -7.70 -21.39 10.08
C ASN A 80 -6.68 -20.28 10.34
N SER A 81 -7.14 -19.10 10.77
CA SER A 81 -6.24 -17.97 11.01
C SER A 81 -5.61 -18.04 12.39
N LYS A 82 -4.27 -17.91 12.41
CA LYS A 82 -3.49 -17.65 13.61
C LYS A 82 -2.90 -16.25 13.51
N PHE A 83 -3.00 -15.49 14.56
CA PHE A 83 -2.57 -14.12 14.60
C PHE A 83 -1.99 -13.71 15.95
N LYS A 84 -1.21 -12.64 15.93
CA LYS A 84 -0.70 -11.98 17.14
C LYS A 84 -0.65 -10.46 16.93
N LYS A 85 -0.61 -9.73 18.04
CA LYS A 85 -0.32 -8.29 18.04
C LYS A 85 1.14 -8.09 18.39
N ILE A 86 1.85 -7.33 17.55
CA ILE A 86 3.25 -6.97 17.74
C ILE A 86 3.45 -5.47 17.62
N LYS A 87 4.54 -4.96 18.18
CA LYS A 87 4.94 -3.56 18.02
C LYS A 87 5.92 -3.44 16.87
N LEU A 88 5.63 -2.54 15.94
CA LEU A 88 6.52 -2.24 14.81
C LEU A 88 6.77 -0.74 14.71
N LEU A 89 7.97 -0.37 14.27
CA LEU A 89 8.30 1.00 13.93
C LEU A 89 7.96 1.23 12.46
N THR A 90 7.10 2.22 12.19
CA THR A 90 6.73 2.60 10.82
C THR A 90 7.88 3.31 10.11
N THR A 91 7.79 3.39 8.80
CA THR A 91 8.61 4.26 7.94
C THR A 91 7.70 5.14 7.10
N THR A 92 8.25 6.15 6.43
CA THR A 92 7.50 7.05 5.57
C THR A 92 7.86 6.83 4.10
N PHE A 93 7.03 7.38 3.22
CA PHE A 93 7.31 7.41 1.79
C PHE A 93 8.63 8.18 1.52
N GLU A 94 8.78 9.36 2.12
CA GLU A 94 9.93 10.24 1.91
C GLU A 94 11.27 9.65 2.38
N GLU A 95 11.28 8.85 3.45
CA GLU A 95 12.50 8.18 3.92
C GLU A 95 13.04 7.13 2.94
N ASN A 96 12.19 6.60 2.07
CA ASN A 96 12.54 5.48 1.20
C ASN A 96 12.73 5.85 -0.26
N ILE A 97 12.15 6.96 -0.71
CA ILE A 97 12.13 7.41 -2.10
C ILE A 97 12.82 8.76 -2.19
N SER A 98 13.83 8.84 -3.07
CA SER A 98 14.58 10.08 -3.32
C SER A 98 13.68 11.15 -3.91
N HIS A 99 13.96 12.41 -3.60
CA HIS A 99 13.27 13.56 -4.21
C HIS A 99 13.43 13.56 -5.73
N GLU A 100 12.46 14.15 -6.40
CA GLU A 100 12.40 14.27 -7.88
C GLU A 100 12.40 12.91 -8.62
N THR A 101 12.09 11.83 -7.91
CA THR A 101 11.95 10.53 -8.53
C THR A 101 10.71 10.50 -9.44
N GLU A 102 10.91 10.08 -10.66
CA GLU A 102 9.82 9.73 -11.57
C GLU A 102 9.29 8.34 -11.21
N ILE A 103 7.98 8.25 -10.97
CA ILE A 103 7.32 7.03 -10.51
C ILE A 103 6.21 6.68 -11.48
N ASP A 104 6.38 5.59 -12.21
CA ASP A 104 5.41 5.16 -13.21
C ASP A 104 4.13 4.63 -12.57
N TYR A 105 4.27 3.90 -11.46
CA TYR A 105 3.11 3.29 -10.80
C TYR A 105 3.32 3.09 -9.30
N ILE A 106 2.30 3.44 -8.52
CA ILE A 106 2.19 3.12 -7.08
C ILE A 106 0.96 2.25 -6.88
N SER A 107 1.11 1.16 -6.13
CA SER A 107 0.01 0.36 -5.61
C SER A 107 -0.02 0.48 -4.09
N ILE A 108 -1.18 0.89 -3.54
CA ILE A 108 -1.39 1.06 -2.10
C ILE A 108 -2.53 0.14 -1.68
N ASP A 109 -2.18 -0.84 -0.87
CA ASP A 109 -3.05 -1.84 -0.29
C ASP A 109 -2.43 -2.19 1.08
N ILE A 110 -2.86 -1.50 2.12
CA ILE A 110 -2.22 -1.48 3.45
C ILE A 110 -3.23 -1.58 4.61
N GLU A 111 -4.43 -2.06 4.27
CA GLU A 111 -5.46 -2.47 5.23
C GLU A 111 -5.93 -1.37 6.20
N GLY A 112 -6.21 -0.16 5.66
CA GLY A 112 -6.99 0.87 6.36
C GLY A 112 -6.29 2.19 6.65
N VAL A 113 -5.00 2.35 6.33
CA VAL A 113 -4.25 3.61 6.54
C VAL A 113 -3.85 4.30 5.23
N GLU A 114 -4.49 3.96 4.11
CA GLU A 114 -4.19 4.44 2.75
C GLU A 114 -4.22 5.97 2.68
N LEU A 115 -5.28 6.59 3.20
CA LEU A 115 -5.40 8.06 3.21
C LEU A 115 -4.29 8.74 4.00
N ASN A 116 -3.88 8.17 5.14
CA ASN A 116 -2.81 8.74 5.94
C ASN A 116 -1.49 8.77 5.16
N VAL A 117 -1.17 7.69 4.45
CA VAL A 117 0.02 7.61 3.60
C VAL A 117 -0.10 8.59 2.44
N LEU A 118 -1.24 8.63 1.74
CA LEU A 118 -1.48 9.54 0.63
C LEU A 118 -1.35 11.00 1.03
N HIS A 119 -1.86 11.39 2.20
CA HIS A 119 -1.73 12.76 2.73
C HIS A 119 -0.27 13.13 3.05
N SER A 120 0.60 12.15 3.33
CA SER A 120 2.02 12.38 3.61
C SER A 120 2.88 12.54 2.36
N ILE A 121 2.37 12.20 1.17
CA ILE A 121 3.11 12.32 -0.08
C ILE A 121 3.01 13.76 -0.61
N ASP A 122 4.16 14.38 -0.83
CA ASP A 122 4.21 15.67 -1.53
C ASP A 122 4.18 15.46 -3.05
N PHE A 123 2.99 15.53 -3.62
CA PHE A 123 2.75 15.35 -5.05
C PHE A 123 3.43 16.40 -5.96
N ASN A 124 4.01 17.46 -5.39
CA ASN A 124 4.81 18.44 -6.15
C ASN A 124 6.27 18.02 -6.26
N LYS A 125 6.77 17.20 -5.32
CA LYS A 125 8.15 16.70 -5.31
C LYS A 125 8.33 15.44 -6.15
N TYR A 126 7.29 14.61 -6.28
CA TYR A 126 7.37 13.34 -6.96
C TYR A 126 6.56 13.36 -8.25
N LEU A 127 7.16 12.88 -9.33
CA LEU A 127 6.53 12.81 -10.65
C LEU A 127 5.76 11.49 -10.79
N ILE A 128 4.61 11.39 -10.14
CA ILE A 128 3.82 10.15 -10.10
C ILE A 128 2.85 10.13 -11.27
N LYS A 129 2.83 9.04 -12.05
CA LYS A 129 1.99 8.89 -13.24
C LYS A 129 0.67 8.19 -12.96
N VAL A 130 0.71 7.01 -12.32
CA VAL A 130 -0.47 6.19 -12.03
C VAL A 130 -0.45 5.71 -10.59
N ILE A 131 -1.61 5.70 -9.95
CA ILE A 131 -1.80 5.15 -8.60
C ILE A 131 -3.00 4.23 -8.60
N SER A 132 -2.86 3.03 -8.04
CA SER A 132 -3.99 2.25 -7.58
C SER A 132 -4.03 2.24 -6.05
N VAL A 133 -5.22 2.34 -5.50
CA VAL A 133 -5.45 2.32 -4.06
C VAL A 133 -6.63 1.43 -3.74
N GLU A 134 -6.44 0.53 -2.77
CA GLU A 134 -7.53 -0.29 -2.26
C GLU A 134 -8.54 0.58 -1.51
N ASN A 135 -9.84 0.43 -1.85
CA ASN A 135 -10.94 1.14 -1.21
C ASN A 135 -11.99 0.16 -0.67
N ASN A 136 -11.73 -0.35 0.51
CA ASN A 136 -12.65 -1.23 1.23
C ASN A 136 -13.85 -0.51 1.86
N SER A 137 -13.81 0.81 1.92
CA SER A 137 -14.84 1.66 2.54
C SER A 137 -15.12 2.91 1.71
N PRO A 138 -15.69 2.80 0.50
CA PRO A 138 -15.90 3.93 -0.41
C PRO A 138 -16.84 5.01 0.16
N ASP A 139 -17.71 4.65 1.11
CA ASP A 139 -18.58 5.61 1.80
C ASP A 139 -17.82 6.49 2.79
N LYS A 140 -16.61 6.08 3.22
CA LYS A 140 -15.75 6.80 4.16
C LYS A 140 -14.56 7.46 3.48
N ASN A 141 -14.05 6.85 2.41
CA ASN A 141 -12.84 7.25 1.72
C ASN A 141 -13.19 7.82 0.34
N ASP A 142 -13.23 9.14 0.21
CA ASP A 142 -13.42 9.78 -1.10
C ASP A 142 -12.06 10.01 -1.77
N PHE A 143 -11.46 8.93 -2.30
CA PHE A 143 -10.22 9.04 -3.06
C PHE A 143 -10.38 9.85 -4.34
N LYS A 144 -11.57 9.89 -4.93
CA LYS A 144 -11.81 10.68 -6.15
C LYS A 144 -11.66 12.17 -5.87
N LEU A 145 -12.22 12.64 -4.74
CA LEU A 145 -12.05 14.03 -4.32
C LEU A 145 -10.58 14.33 -4.01
N PHE A 146 -9.93 13.47 -3.21
CA PHE A 146 -8.52 13.62 -2.86
C PHE A 146 -7.62 13.73 -4.09
N PHE A 147 -7.75 12.83 -5.06
CA PHE A 147 -6.90 12.78 -6.23
C PHE A 147 -7.21 13.88 -7.25
N ASN A 148 -8.47 14.30 -7.37
CA ASN A 148 -8.85 15.43 -8.22
C ASN A 148 -8.14 16.73 -7.81
N GLU A 149 -7.99 16.99 -6.51
CA GLU A 149 -7.23 18.13 -5.98
C GLU A 149 -5.71 18.06 -6.29
N LYS A 150 -5.20 16.89 -6.68
CA LYS A 150 -3.79 16.64 -7.04
C LYS A 150 -3.58 16.51 -8.55
N ASN A 151 -4.58 16.89 -9.38
CA ASN A 151 -4.58 16.77 -10.84
C ASN A 151 -4.52 15.32 -11.36
N PHE A 152 -5.09 14.38 -10.61
CA PHE A 152 -5.32 13.01 -11.07
C PHE A 152 -6.79 12.84 -11.42
N ASN A 153 -7.06 12.08 -12.48
CA ASN A 153 -8.40 11.64 -12.83
C ASN A 153 -8.60 10.18 -12.45
N PHE A 154 -9.82 9.86 -12.03
CA PHE A 154 -10.26 8.47 -11.89
C PHE A 154 -10.29 7.79 -13.26
N PHE A 155 -9.68 6.62 -13.35
CA PHE A 155 -9.66 5.81 -14.57
C PHE A 155 -10.71 4.70 -14.51
N ASP A 156 -10.59 3.81 -13.52
CA ASP A 156 -11.46 2.65 -13.37
C ASP A 156 -11.37 2.07 -11.96
N ARG A 157 -12.27 1.12 -11.69
CA ARG A 157 -12.24 0.31 -10.48
C ARG A 157 -12.19 -1.17 -10.85
N VAL A 158 -11.15 -1.85 -10.37
CA VAL A 158 -10.93 -3.28 -10.57
C VAL A 158 -10.99 -4.01 -9.23
N GLY A 159 -12.11 -4.68 -8.97
CA GLY A 159 -12.36 -5.24 -7.64
C GLY A 159 -12.52 -4.16 -6.58
N GLN A 160 -11.59 -4.13 -5.62
CA GLN A 160 -11.54 -3.11 -4.57
C GLN A 160 -10.56 -1.97 -4.88
N ASP A 161 -9.71 -2.14 -5.89
CA ASP A 161 -8.71 -1.13 -6.29
C ASP A 161 -9.34 -0.04 -7.15
N GLU A 162 -9.20 1.21 -6.76
CA GLU A 162 -9.48 2.39 -7.56
C GLU A 162 -8.20 2.88 -8.23
N ILE A 163 -8.24 3.12 -9.54
CA ILE A 163 -7.10 3.48 -10.36
C ILE A 163 -7.21 4.95 -10.77
N PHE A 164 -6.14 5.69 -10.58
CA PHE A 164 -6.02 7.10 -10.90
C PHE A 164 -4.80 7.38 -11.76
N TYR A 165 -4.93 8.29 -12.72
CA TYR A 165 -3.82 8.73 -13.57
C TYR A 165 -3.63 10.24 -13.49
N ASN A 166 -2.38 10.67 -13.60
CA ASN A 166 -2.02 12.07 -13.55
C ASN A 166 -2.23 12.74 -14.92
N ASN A 167 -3.06 13.78 -14.97
CA ASN A 167 -3.42 14.52 -16.19
C ASN A 167 -2.24 15.15 -16.93
N LYS A 168 -1.12 15.37 -16.23
CA LYS A 168 0.10 15.92 -16.86
C LYS A 168 0.73 14.96 -17.87
N TYR A 169 0.54 13.65 -17.68
CA TYR A 169 1.21 12.63 -18.50
C TYR A 169 0.29 11.94 -19.49
N PHE A 170 -1.02 12.04 -19.29
CA PHE A 170 -2.00 11.35 -20.12
C PHE A 170 -3.12 12.33 -20.54
N ASN A 171 -3.30 12.50 -21.85
CA ASN A 171 -4.41 13.23 -22.45
C ASN A 171 -5.30 12.22 -23.16
N PHE A 172 -6.33 11.75 -22.48
CA PHE A 172 -7.37 10.90 -23.06
C PHE A 172 -8.60 11.71 -23.45
#